data_3204bfa00dbecb9836ec81b2feff151d
#
_entry.id   3204bfa00dbecb9836ec81b2feff151d
#
_cell.length_a   1.000
_cell.length_b   1.000
_cell.length_c   1.000
_cell.angle_alpha   90.00
_cell.angle_beta   90.00
_cell.angle_gamma   90.00
#
_symmetry.space_group_name_H-M   'P 1'
#
loop_
_entity.id
_entity.type
_entity.pdbx_description
1 polymer ?
#
loop_
_entity_poly.entity_id
_entity_poly.type
_entity_poly.pdbx_seq_one_letter_code
_entity_poly.pdbx_strand_id
1 'polypeptide(L)'
;EHGLIGRRIPEYTESGAPGGYYNAPALDGSRPGVYYINMRDMNELAKLSLPSLTYHEGIPGHHWQFALQQEAEGIPFIRSAMMFFAAYSEGWALYTEQLMDEIGVYADNPINRLGRSDGHAGQAVR
;
A
#
# COMPACT_ATOMS: atom_id res chain seq x y z
N GLU A 1 16.42 9.81 1.35
CA GLU A 1 15.84 8.82 0.43
C GLU A 1 15.40 7.59 1.23
N HIS A 2 14.10 7.31 1.27
CA HIS A 2 13.52 6.24 2.07
C HIS A 2 13.34 4.97 1.21
N GLY A 3 14.06 3.89 1.57
CA GLY A 3 13.89 2.59 0.93
C GLY A 3 12.58 1.90 1.32
N LEU A 4 12.13 0.95 0.48
CA LEU A 4 10.99 0.06 0.75
C LEU A 4 11.45 -1.38 0.78
N ILE A 5 11.02 -2.14 1.78
CA ILE A 5 11.22 -3.58 1.85
C ILE A 5 9.90 -4.33 2.01
N GLY A 6 9.78 -5.50 1.36
CA GLY A 6 8.66 -6.42 1.53
C GLY A 6 8.96 -7.45 2.62
N ARG A 7 7.96 -7.75 3.46
CA ARG A 7 8.05 -8.79 4.50
C ARG A 7 6.77 -9.59 4.61
N ARG A 8 6.88 -10.84 5.01
CA ARG A 8 5.73 -11.61 5.48
C ARG A 8 5.26 -11.07 6.82
N ILE A 9 3.95 -11.02 7.03
CA ILE A 9 3.36 -10.79 8.37
C ILE A 9 3.83 -11.94 9.29
N PRO A 10 4.20 -11.67 10.55
CA PRO A 10 4.56 -12.73 11.49
C PRO A 10 3.44 -13.77 11.64
N GLU A 11 3.76 -15.04 11.54
CA GLU A 11 2.78 -16.15 11.50
C GLU A 11 1.78 -16.13 12.65
N TYR A 12 2.23 -15.74 13.84
CA TYR A 12 1.38 -15.68 15.04
C TYR A 12 0.33 -14.54 14.99
N THR A 13 0.46 -13.58 14.07
CA THR A 13 -0.49 -12.48 13.88
C THR A 13 -1.29 -12.56 12.58
N GLU A 14 -0.93 -13.46 11.67
CA GLU A 14 -1.55 -13.55 10.33
C GLU A 14 -3.07 -13.79 10.39
N SER A 15 -3.57 -14.55 11.38
CA SER A 15 -5.00 -14.90 11.48
C SER A 15 -5.92 -13.69 11.69
N GLY A 16 -5.42 -12.62 12.31
CA GLY A 16 -6.17 -11.38 12.56
C GLY A 16 -5.75 -10.20 11.69
N ALA A 17 -4.76 -10.39 10.81
CA ALA A 17 -4.23 -9.32 9.98
C ALA A 17 -4.95 -9.24 8.61
N PRO A 18 -5.01 -8.04 7.99
CA PRO A 18 -5.49 -7.88 6.61
C PRO A 18 -4.57 -8.61 5.60
N GLY A 19 -4.95 -8.62 4.32
CA GLY A 19 -4.16 -9.21 3.23
C GLY A 19 -2.76 -8.60 3.07
N GLY A 20 -2.62 -7.34 3.44
CA GLY A 20 -1.34 -6.64 3.53
C GLY A 20 -1.53 -5.30 4.23
N TYR A 21 -0.42 -4.67 4.62
CA TYR A 21 -0.41 -3.32 5.16
C TYR A 21 0.99 -2.69 5.04
N TYR A 22 1.02 -1.38 5.10
CA TYR A 22 2.26 -0.61 5.02
C TYR A 22 2.60 0.06 6.36
N ASN A 23 3.90 0.05 6.70
CA ASN A 23 4.47 0.84 7.77
C ASN A 23 5.44 1.86 7.20
N ALA A 24 5.20 3.13 7.50
CA ALA A 24 6.05 4.22 7.04
C ALA A 24 7.50 4.13 7.55
N PRO A 25 8.47 4.70 6.83
CA PRO A 25 9.85 4.77 7.30
C PRO A 25 9.96 5.57 8.59
N ALA A 26 11.02 5.32 9.34
CA ALA A 26 11.31 6.15 10.51
C ALA A 26 11.71 7.56 10.08
N LEU A 27 11.24 8.58 10.82
CA LEU A 27 11.52 9.99 10.51
C LEU A 27 13.02 10.34 10.55
N ASP A 28 13.78 9.61 11.36
CA ASP A 28 15.24 9.75 11.50
C ASP A 28 16.05 8.94 10.46
N GLY A 29 15.34 8.27 9.52
CA GLY A 29 15.96 7.43 8.50
C GLY A 29 16.51 6.08 9.01
N SER A 30 16.38 5.76 10.29
CA SER A 30 16.92 4.53 10.90
C SER A 30 16.26 3.24 10.41
N ARG A 31 15.05 3.33 9.86
CA ARG A 31 14.28 2.18 9.36
C ARG A 31 13.60 2.56 8.03
N PRO A 32 13.71 1.69 7.00
CA PRO A 32 12.97 1.87 5.75
C PRO A 32 11.46 1.68 5.93
N GLY A 33 10.68 2.06 4.92
CA GLY A 33 9.29 1.67 4.80
C GLY A 33 9.16 0.15 4.66
N VAL A 34 8.10 -0.43 5.21
CA VAL A 34 7.89 -1.87 5.16
C VAL A 34 6.48 -2.18 4.67
N TYR A 35 6.40 -2.90 3.56
CA TYR A 35 5.16 -3.51 3.08
C TYR A 35 5.07 -4.93 3.62
N TYR A 36 4.04 -5.21 4.41
CA TYR A 36 3.76 -6.52 4.96
C TYR A 36 2.69 -7.25 4.14
N ILE A 37 2.93 -8.52 3.84
CA ILE A 37 2.02 -9.39 3.06
C ILE A 37 1.57 -10.54 3.97
N ASN A 38 0.26 -10.78 4.03
CA ASN A 38 -0.31 -11.94 4.71
C ASN A 38 -0.18 -13.16 3.80
N MET A 39 0.53 -14.17 4.27
CA MET A 39 0.76 -15.42 3.53
C MET A 39 0.15 -16.64 4.23
N ARG A 40 -0.82 -16.42 5.14
CA ARG A 40 -1.49 -17.48 5.90
C ARG A 40 -2.13 -18.51 4.98
N ASP A 41 -2.89 -18.04 4.02
CA ASP A 41 -3.57 -18.88 3.05
C ASP A 41 -3.39 -18.32 1.62
N MET A 42 -2.64 -19.03 0.82
CA MET A 42 -2.39 -18.63 -0.57
C MET A 42 -3.63 -18.72 -1.47
N ASN A 43 -4.71 -19.38 -1.01
CA ASN A 43 -5.99 -19.37 -1.72
C ASN A 43 -6.82 -18.12 -1.37
N GLU A 44 -6.69 -17.59 -0.14
CA GLU A 44 -7.31 -16.32 0.26
C GLU A 44 -6.60 -15.13 -0.39
N LEU A 45 -5.27 -15.19 -0.52
CA LEU A 45 -4.50 -14.19 -1.24
C LEU A 45 -4.59 -14.48 -2.74
N ALA A 46 -5.65 -14.04 -3.36
CA ALA A 46 -5.80 -14.20 -4.81
C ALA A 46 -4.60 -13.60 -5.53
N LYS A 47 -3.87 -14.41 -6.31
CA LYS A 47 -2.74 -13.94 -7.13
C LYS A 47 -3.09 -12.74 -8.00
N LEU A 48 -4.37 -12.60 -8.30
CA LEU A 48 -4.94 -11.51 -9.11
C LEU A 48 -4.93 -10.15 -8.39
N SER A 49 -5.11 -10.13 -7.07
CA SER A 49 -5.14 -8.89 -6.28
C SER A 49 -3.75 -8.44 -5.82
N LEU A 50 -2.76 -9.33 -5.85
CA LEU A 50 -1.42 -9.04 -5.34
C LEU A 50 -0.73 -7.86 -6.06
N PRO A 51 -0.77 -7.72 -7.39
CA PRO A 51 -0.20 -6.55 -8.06
C PRO A 51 -0.87 -5.24 -7.63
N SER A 52 -2.21 -5.20 -7.59
CA SER A 52 -2.94 -4.01 -7.16
C SER A 52 -2.59 -3.63 -5.72
N LEU A 53 -2.60 -4.60 -4.81
CA LEU A 53 -2.19 -4.40 -3.41
C LEU A 53 -0.73 -3.89 -3.32
N THR A 54 0.17 -4.38 -4.15
CA THR A 54 1.56 -3.93 -4.16
C THR A 54 1.69 -2.47 -4.62
N TYR A 55 0.89 -2.02 -5.57
CA TYR A 55 0.83 -0.60 -5.96
C TYR A 55 0.17 0.26 -4.90
N HIS A 56 -0.85 -0.26 -4.22
CA HIS A 56 -1.52 0.40 -3.10
C HIS A 56 -0.56 0.66 -1.92
N GLU A 57 0.15 -0.37 -1.46
CA GLU A 57 1.02 -0.29 -0.27
C GLU A 57 2.41 0.29 -0.59
N GLY A 58 2.89 0.06 -1.82
CA GLY A 58 4.24 0.40 -2.25
C GLY A 58 4.32 1.70 -3.05
N ILE A 59 4.82 1.58 -4.27
CA ILE A 59 5.03 2.67 -5.21
C ILE A 59 4.08 2.48 -6.41
N PRO A 60 3.27 3.49 -6.71
CA PRO A 60 3.23 4.87 -6.21
C PRO A 60 2.28 5.14 -5.04
N GLY A 61 1.83 4.10 -4.31
CA GLY A 61 0.86 4.17 -3.24
C GLY A 61 1.38 4.75 -1.92
N HIS A 62 1.07 4.09 -0.82
CA HIS A 62 1.35 4.58 0.54
C HIS A 62 2.83 4.90 0.77
N HIS A 63 3.74 4.02 0.32
CA HIS A 63 5.16 4.28 0.53
C HIS A 63 5.62 5.59 -0.11
N TRP A 64 5.28 5.81 -1.37
CA TRP A 64 5.65 7.05 -2.04
C TRP A 64 5.04 8.28 -1.37
N GLN A 65 3.74 8.22 -1.07
CA GLN A 65 3.04 9.32 -0.42
C GLN A 65 3.70 9.73 0.89
N PHE A 66 3.94 8.78 1.79
CA PHE A 66 4.52 9.07 3.10
C PHE A 66 5.99 9.45 3.04
N ALA A 67 6.78 8.80 2.18
CA ALA A 67 8.19 9.15 1.99
C ALA A 67 8.34 10.58 1.48
N LEU A 68 7.59 10.97 0.45
CA LEU A 68 7.61 12.35 -0.07
C LEU A 68 7.10 13.35 0.97
N GLN A 69 6.08 13.01 1.75
CA GLN A 69 5.56 13.87 2.80
C GLN A 69 6.58 14.10 3.91
N GLN A 70 7.40 13.09 4.25
CA GLN A 70 8.47 13.22 5.25
C GLN A 70 9.68 14.01 4.72
N GLU A 71 9.96 13.93 3.42
CA GLU A 71 11.07 14.65 2.78
C GLU A 71 10.71 16.08 2.39
N ALA A 72 9.42 16.43 2.33
CA ALA A 72 8.97 17.74 1.87
C ALA A 72 9.33 18.84 2.87
N GLU A 73 10.06 19.84 2.39
CA GLU A 73 10.40 21.03 3.18
C GLU A 73 9.16 21.93 3.38
N GLY A 74 9.13 22.64 4.52
CA GLY A 74 8.07 23.61 4.83
C GLY A 74 6.74 23.01 5.30
N ILE A 75 6.61 21.70 5.36
CA ILE A 75 5.43 21.07 5.96
C ILE A 75 5.59 21.03 7.48
N PRO A 76 4.61 21.56 8.27
CA PRO A 76 4.67 21.47 9.72
C PRO A 76 4.81 20.03 10.19
N PHE A 77 5.69 19.78 11.16
CA PHE A 77 5.97 18.45 11.70
C PHE A 77 4.71 17.67 12.10
N ILE A 78 3.75 18.36 12.74
CA ILE A 78 2.48 17.74 13.11
C ILE A 78 1.74 17.14 11.91
N ARG A 79 1.83 17.79 10.75
CA ARG A 79 1.17 17.32 9.53
C ARG A 79 1.93 16.16 8.87
N SER A 80 3.26 16.21 8.87
CA SER A 80 4.10 15.19 8.25
C SER A 80 4.19 13.89 9.06
N ALA A 81 4.06 13.98 10.40
CA ALA A 81 4.36 12.85 11.29
C ALA A 81 3.20 12.38 12.16
N MET A 82 2.20 13.23 12.45
CA MET A 82 1.19 12.94 13.47
C MET A 82 -0.25 12.98 12.94
N MET A 83 -0.53 13.72 11.88
CA MET A 83 -1.89 13.84 11.34
C MET A 83 -2.12 12.79 10.25
N PHE A 84 -2.83 11.74 10.61
CA PHE A 84 -3.28 10.72 9.68
C PHE A 84 -4.77 10.91 9.35
N PHE A 85 -5.05 11.18 8.09
CA PHE A 85 -6.41 11.25 7.57
C PHE A 85 -6.64 10.09 6.61
N ALA A 86 -7.47 9.12 6.99
CA ALA A 86 -7.76 7.94 6.19
C ALA A 86 -8.21 8.31 4.77
N ALA A 87 -9.11 9.29 4.62
CA ALA A 87 -9.56 9.73 3.29
C ALA A 87 -8.42 10.26 2.40
N TYR A 88 -7.38 10.87 2.98
CA TYR A 88 -6.22 11.34 2.24
C TYR A 88 -5.28 10.21 1.86
N SER A 89 -4.94 9.32 2.80
CA SER A 89 -4.00 8.22 2.54
C SER A 89 -4.63 7.12 1.67
N GLU A 90 -5.81 6.65 2.04
CA GLU A 90 -6.51 5.61 1.28
C GLU A 90 -6.99 6.12 -0.09
N GLY A 91 -7.47 7.36 -0.14
CA GLY A 91 -7.87 7.98 -1.42
C GLY A 91 -6.72 8.10 -2.41
N TRP A 92 -5.51 8.43 -1.92
CA TRP A 92 -4.30 8.42 -2.75
C TRP A 92 -3.97 7.00 -3.23
N ALA A 93 -3.93 6.03 -2.33
CA ALA A 93 -3.59 4.66 -2.67
C ALA A 93 -4.57 4.04 -3.67
N LEU A 94 -5.87 4.27 -3.50
CA LEU A 94 -6.91 3.87 -4.46
C LEU A 94 -6.74 4.55 -5.83
N TYR A 95 -6.42 5.86 -5.83
CA TYR A 95 -6.12 6.57 -7.07
C TYR A 95 -4.92 5.97 -7.79
N THR A 96 -3.88 5.57 -7.06
CA THR A 96 -2.69 4.97 -7.68
C THR A 96 -2.97 3.60 -8.29
N GLU A 97 -3.87 2.81 -7.73
CA GLU A 97 -4.33 1.56 -8.36
C GLU A 97 -5.01 1.84 -9.71
N GLN A 98 -5.84 2.89 -9.78
CA GLN A 98 -6.47 3.31 -11.03
C GLN A 98 -5.41 3.84 -12.02
N LEU A 99 -4.49 4.66 -11.56
CA LEU A 99 -3.41 5.21 -12.37
C LEU A 99 -2.58 4.09 -13.03
N MET A 100 -2.25 3.02 -12.29
CA MET A 100 -1.51 1.87 -12.84
C MET A 100 -2.28 1.18 -13.96
N ASP A 101 -3.60 1.12 -13.87
CA ASP A 101 -4.43 0.60 -14.95
C ASP A 101 -4.43 1.54 -16.18
N GLU A 102 -4.59 2.83 -15.96
CA GLU A 102 -4.63 3.85 -17.03
C GLU A 102 -3.32 3.92 -17.83
N ILE A 103 -2.18 3.78 -17.17
CA ILE A 103 -0.87 3.74 -17.84
C ILE A 103 -0.51 2.38 -18.43
N GLY A 104 -1.39 1.38 -18.29
CA GLY A 104 -1.28 0.10 -18.99
C GLY A 104 -0.40 -0.95 -18.32
N VAL A 105 -0.12 -0.84 -17.01
CA VAL A 105 0.72 -1.81 -16.30
C VAL A 105 0.15 -3.25 -16.34
N TYR A 106 -1.16 -3.38 -16.51
CA TYR A 106 -1.83 -4.68 -16.61
C TYR A 106 -2.01 -5.17 -18.06
N ALA A 107 -1.41 -4.50 -19.08
CA ALA A 107 -1.59 -4.83 -20.49
C ALA A 107 -1.14 -6.27 -20.80
N ASP A 108 -0.01 -6.71 -20.22
CA ASP A 108 0.53 -8.05 -20.43
C ASP A 108 -0.21 -9.14 -19.64
N ASN A 109 -1.00 -8.77 -18.62
CA ASN A 109 -1.80 -9.69 -17.84
C ASN A 109 -3.15 -9.06 -17.42
N PRO A 110 -4.13 -9.03 -18.33
CA PRO A 110 -5.44 -8.39 -18.10
C PRO A 110 -6.22 -8.98 -16.91
N ILE A 111 -5.92 -10.23 -16.52
CA ILE A 111 -6.56 -10.87 -15.38
C ILE A 111 -6.27 -10.12 -14.07
N ASN A 112 -5.11 -9.48 -13.94
CA ASN A 112 -4.77 -8.65 -12.77
C ASN A 112 -5.69 -7.44 -12.58
N ARG A 113 -6.39 -6.99 -13.64
CA ARG A 113 -7.42 -5.93 -13.54
C ARG A 113 -8.63 -6.37 -12.72
N LEU A 114 -8.97 -7.67 -12.75
CA LEU A 114 -10.08 -8.20 -11.95
C LEU A 114 -9.79 -8.10 -10.44
N GLY A 115 -8.55 -8.35 -10.02
CA GLY A 115 -8.14 -8.22 -8.62
C GLY A 115 -8.30 -6.80 -8.07
N ARG A 116 -8.11 -5.77 -8.90
CA ARG A 116 -8.36 -4.37 -8.52
C ARG A 116 -9.86 -4.13 -8.22
N SER A 117 -10.74 -4.63 -9.06
CA SER A 117 -12.20 -4.43 -8.92
C SER A 117 -12.74 -5.02 -7.61
N ASP A 118 -12.24 -6.18 -7.21
CA ASP A 118 -12.65 -6.84 -5.96
C ASP A 118 -12.17 -6.06 -4.72
N GLY A 119 -10.96 -5.48 -4.76
CA GLY A 119 -10.44 -4.62 -3.71
C GLY A 119 -11.30 -3.38 -3.48
N HIS A 120 -11.72 -2.70 -4.55
CA HIS A 120 -12.58 -1.51 -4.49
C HIS A 120 -13.98 -1.83 -3.92
N ALA A 121 -14.59 -2.96 -4.27
CA ALA A 121 -15.88 -3.36 -3.74
C ALA A 121 -15.84 -3.61 -2.22
N GLY A 122 -14.76 -4.21 -1.72
CA GLY A 122 -14.56 -4.47 -0.28
C GLY A 122 -14.30 -3.21 0.56
N GLN A 123 -13.76 -2.15 -0.04
CA GLN A 123 -13.47 -0.88 0.65
C GLN A 123 -14.65 0.10 0.63
N ALA A 124 -15.50 0.06 -0.40
CA ALA A 124 -16.68 0.90 -0.51
C ALA A 124 -17.79 0.56 0.51
N VAL A 125 -17.71 -0.60 1.16
CA VAL A 125 -18.73 -1.12 2.10
C VAL A 125 -18.33 -0.92 3.57
N ARG A 126 -17.17 -0.34 3.86
CA ARG A 126 -16.67 -0.01 5.21
C ARG A 126 -16.65 1.49 5.44
#